data_3040b358a4937a1d647cadddd1a9c4e1
#
_entry.id   3040b358a4937a1d647cadddd1a9c4e1
#
_cell.length_a   1.000
_cell.length_b   1.000
_cell.length_c   1.000
_cell.angle_alpha   90.00
_cell.angle_beta   90.00
_cell.angle_gamma   90.00
#
_symmetry.space_group_name_H-M   'P 1'
#
loop_
_entity.id
_entity.type
_entity.pdbx_description
1 polymer ?
#
loop_
_entity_poly.entity_id
_entity_poly.type
_entity_poly.pdbx_seq_one_letter_code
_entity_poly.pdbx_strand_id
1 'polypeptide(L)'
;MTAVRAARVVVVGAGVVGLLTALECALAGHRVTVLDRGTIPDPGSSSYDQHRAIRTLVPGDPEGTRRMVAAHRRWRELETVLGTAFYRRVGVVTAWPPDRVAAVVASAAEAGVEVTRLDPAGLPHLGFPAGATGVRETRAGVLLARRVLRAAARWLAAHPAVVLRPHCAVTAVDPRSGRVELAGGEVLSADLVLVAAGPWGRELVGRPVVLHRQTMLYLRPPDRLARWWRTAPAAGGLGADGRAWAVPPGGGTLLKISSDAVCREVAAADCADEDQAPWAERLALAGVLPDVGRYTVVAARACHYTTDAETGGAQLARLGPAVWARAACGGTGFASAPLVAGRIVDAVTEVAA
;
A
#
# COMPACT_ATOMS: atom_id res chain seq x y z
N MET A 1 8.48 7.06 -37.26
CA MET A 1 8.11 7.03 -35.83
C MET A 1 7.95 8.50 -35.40
N THR A 2 6.73 8.96 -35.23
CA THR A 2 6.43 10.30 -34.69
C THR A 2 6.94 10.33 -33.26
N ALA A 3 7.81 11.28 -32.93
CA ALA A 3 8.29 11.47 -31.56
C ALA A 3 7.09 11.84 -30.67
N VAL A 4 6.78 10.99 -29.70
CA VAL A 4 5.73 11.29 -28.71
C VAL A 4 6.13 12.56 -27.97
N ARG A 5 5.25 13.57 -27.98
CA ARG A 5 5.49 14.83 -27.27
C ARG A 5 5.60 14.58 -25.76
N ALA A 6 6.63 15.13 -25.11
CA ALA A 6 6.74 15.07 -23.65
C ALA A 6 5.55 15.84 -23.01
N ALA A 7 4.64 15.13 -22.36
CA ALA A 7 3.52 15.72 -21.63
C ALA A 7 3.98 16.31 -20.28
N ARG A 8 3.22 17.32 -19.81
CA ARG A 8 3.34 17.87 -18.45
C ARG A 8 2.36 17.16 -17.52
N VAL A 9 2.89 16.50 -16.52
CA VAL A 9 2.10 15.74 -15.53
C VAL A 9 2.22 16.42 -14.18
N VAL A 10 1.09 16.66 -13.51
CA VAL A 10 1.06 17.10 -12.11
C VAL A 10 0.53 15.96 -11.26
N VAL A 11 1.26 15.63 -10.21
CA VAL A 11 0.88 14.62 -9.22
C VAL A 11 0.62 15.30 -7.89
N VAL A 12 -0.60 15.20 -7.38
CA VAL A 12 -1.03 15.75 -6.09
C VAL A 12 -0.96 14.67 -5.02
N GLY A 13 0.03 14.77 -4.12
CA GLY A 13 0.34 13.81 -3.06
C GLY A 13 1.56 12.96 -3.37
N ALA A 14 2.56 13.02 -2.49
CA ALA A 14 3.83 12.28 -2.57
C ALA A 14 3.83 10.99 -1.71
N GLY A 15 2.69 10.34 -1.57
CA GLY A 15 2.58 8.98 -1.06
C GLY A 15 3.14 7.96 -2.07
N VAL A 16 3.05 6.66 -1.75
CA VAL A 16 3.59 5.58 -2.61
C VAL A 16 3.02 5.63 -4.04
N VAL A 17 1.72 5.90 -4.20
CA VAL A 17 1.08 5.97 -5.51
C VAL A 17 1.62 7.17 -6.30
N GLY A 18 1.68 8.35 -5.68
CA GLY A 18 2.17 9.54 -6.35
C GLY A 18 3.64 9.46 -6.73
N LEU A 19 4.51 9.02 -5.82
CA LEU A 19 5.95 8.88 -6.11
C LEU A 19 6.23 7.85 -7.21
N LEU A 20 5.53 6.70 -7.20
CA LEU A 20 5.69 5.70 -8.26
C LEU A 20 5.14 6.18 -9.60
N THR A 21 4.00 6.85 -9.61
CA THR A 21 3.47 7.43 -10.86
C THR A 21 4.42 8.48 -11.42
N ALA A 22 4.97 9.35 -10.57
CA ALA A 22 5.95 10.33 -11.00
C ALA A 22 7.20 9.69 -11.60
N LEU A 23 7.69 8.61 -10.96
CA LEU A 23 8.83 7.84 -11.44
C LEU A 23 8.56 7.20 -12.80
N GLU A 24 7.44 6.51 -12.96
CA GLU A 24 7.11 5.85 -14.22
C GLU A 24 6.87 6.85 -15.36
N CYS A 25 6.21 7.99 -15.07
CA CYS A 25 6.05 9.06 -16.06
C CYS A 25 7.41 9.68 -16.47
N ALA A 26 8.32 9.86 -15.52
CA ALA A 26 9.65 10.38 -15.81
C ALA A 26 10.49 9.39 -16.64
N LEU A 27 10.40 8.09 -16.33
CA LEU A 27 11.03 7.01 -17.13
C LEU A 27 10.45 6.94 -18.55
N ALA A 28 9.18 7.28 -18.73
CA ALA A 28 8.52 7.39 -20.05
C ALA A 28 8.84 8.70 -20.79
N GLY A 29 9.68 9.59 -20.23
CA GLY A 29 10.13 10.81 -20.87
C GLY A 29 9.20 12.03 -20.67
N HIS A 30 8.24 11.96 -19.76
CA HIS A 30 7.36 13.08 -19.45
C HIS A 30 7.95 14.01 -18.39
N ARG A 31 7.47 15.27 -18.36
CA ARG A 31 7.82 16.27 -17.33
C ARG A 31 6.85 16.15 -16.17
N VAL A 32 7.36 16.01 -14.96
CA VAL A 32 6.53 15.74 -13.79
C VAL A 32 6.75 16.78 -12.70
N THR A 33 5.67 17.33 -12.16
CA THR A 33 5.66 18.12 -10.93
C THR A 33 4.90 17.35 -9.85
N VAL A 34 5.54 17.07 -8.73
CA VAL A 34 4.92 16.41 -7.57
C VAL A 34 4.69 17.45 -6.49
N LEU A 35 3.46 17.57 -6.04
CA LEU A 35 3.02 18.49 -5.00
C LEU A 35 2.65 17.70 -3.74
N ASP A 36 3.14 18.12 -2.58
CA ASP A 36 2.68 17.58 -1.30
C ASP A 36 2.53 18.71 -0.27
N ARG A 37 1.50 18.64 0.55
CA ARG A 37 1.27 19.60 1.63
C ARG A 37 2.31 19.51 2.75
N GLY A 38 2.94 18.36 2.92
CA GLY A 38 4.00 18.10 3.88
C GLY A 38 5.38 17.98 3.23
N THR A 39 6.29 17.31 3.89
CA THR A 39 7.61 16.95 3.36
C THR A 39 7.51 15.81 2.34
N ILE A 40 8.56 15.61 1.53
CA ILE A 40 8.65 14.50 0.58
C ILE A 40 9.87 13.62 0.90
N PRO A 41 9.68 12.39 1.39
CA PRO A 41 8.41 11.76 1.81
C PRO A 41 7.93 12.30 3.17
N ASP A 42 6.60 12.34 3.36
CA ASP A 42 5.99 12.82 4.59
C ASP A 42 5.82 11.69 5.62
N PRO A 43 6.38 11.83 6.85
CA PRO A 43 6.15 10.89 7.95
C PRO A 43 4.70 10.75 8.40
N GLY A 44 3.86 11.76 8.18
CA GLY A 44 2.43 11.75 8.46
C GLY A 44 1.60 11.00 7.42
N SER A 45 2.15 10.66 6.27
CA SER A 45 1.40 9.97 5.22
C SER A 45 1.09 8.51 5.59
N SER A 46 -0.06 8.01 5.12
CA SER A 46 -0.44 6.60 5.28
C SER A 46 0.59 5.62 4.67
N SER A 47 1.37 6.08 3.69
CA SER A 47 2.42 5.29 3.07
C SER A 47 3.67 5.15 3.95
N TYR A 48 3.91 6.09 4.87
CA TYR A 48 5.14 6.14 5.67
C TYR A 48 5.05 5.23 6.89
N ASP A 49 5.35 3.95 6.66
CA ASP A 49 5.42 2.92 7.68
C ASP A 49 6.73 2.13 7.53
N GLN A 50 7.02 1.26 8.49
CA GLN A 50 8.23 0.45 8.47
C GLN A 50 8.22 -0.51 7.28
N HIS A 51 7.12 -1.24 7.09
CA HIS A 51 7.00 -2.30 6.09
C HIS A 51 5.54 -2.62 5.76
N ARG A 52 5.34 -3.31 4.62
CA ARG A 52 4.05 -3.80 4.14
C ARG A 52 4.20 -5.23 3.64
N ALA A 53 3.30 -6.12 4.03
CA ALA A 53 3.17 -7.40 3.36
C ALA A 53 2.63 -7.18 1.94
N ILE A 54 3.19 -7.90 0.98
CA ILE A 54 2.66 -7.96 -0.38
C ILE A 54 2.43 -9.41 -0.76
N ARG A 55 1.24 -9.69 -1.23
CA ARG A 55 0.79 -10.98 -1.73
C ARG A 55 0.25 -10.82 -3.14
N THR A 56 0.22 -11.90 -3.89
CA THR A 56 -0.28 -11.89 -5.27
C THR A 56 -1.70 -12.44 -5.37
N LEU A 57 -2.09 -13.33 -4.48
CA LEU A 57 -3.42 -13.95 -4.52
C LEU A 57 -4.54 -12.96 -4.20
N VAL A 58 -5.52 -12.91 -5.10
CA VAL A 58 -6.85 -12.33 -4.91
C VAL A 58 -7.85 -13.49 -5.01
N PRO A 59 -8.29 -14.06 -3.89
CA PRO A 59 -9.12 -15.26 -3.90
C PRO A 59 -10.42 -15.07 -4.67
N GLY A 60 -10.72 -16.00 -5.59
CA GLY A 60 -11.91 -15.91 -6.44
C GLY A 60 -11.80 -14.94 -7.62
N ASP A 61 -10.64 -14.28 -7.79
CA ASP A 61 -10.36 -13.39 -8.93
C ASP A 61 -9.00 -13.74 -9.56
N PRO A 62 -8.95 -14.71 -10.50
CA PRO A 62 -7.71 -15.07 -11.19
C PRO A 62 -7.10 -13.92 -11.97
N GLU A 63 -7.92 -13.06 -12.57
CA GLU A 63 -7.44 -11.89 -13.30
C GLU A 63 -6.84 -10.82 -12.37
N GLY A 64 -7.48 -10.55 -11.24
CA GLY A 64 -6.91 -9.74 -10.17
C GLY A 64 -5.58 -10.29 -9.68
N THR A 65 -5.48 -11.62 -9.54
CA THR A 65 -4.23 -12.32 -9.19
C THR A 65 -3.15 -12.09 -10.25
N ARG A 66 -3.44 -12.23 -11.56
CA ARG A 66 -2.48 -11.94 -12.63
C ARG A 66 -1.99 -10.49 -12.59
N ARG A 67 -2.91 -9.54 -12.37
CA ARG A 67 -2.54 -8.12 -12.18
C ARG A 67 -1.62 -7.92 -10.98
N MET A 68 -1.91 -8.55 -9.84
CA MET A 68 -1.03 -8.46 -8.66
C MET A 68 0.33 -9.13 -8.87
N VAL A 69 0.43 -10.20 -9.64
CA VAL A 69 1.70 -10.80 -10.07
C VAL A 69 2.52 -9.81 -10.90
N ALA A 70 1.89 -9.08 -11.81
CA ALA A 70 2.55 -8.05 -12.60
C ALA A 70 3.06 -6.89 -11.71
N ALA A 71 2.24 -6.43 -10.75
CA ALA A 71 2.66 -5.42 -9.76
C ALA A 71 3.86 -5.89 -8.94
N HIS A 72 3.83 -7.15 -8.49
CA HIS A 72 4.91 -7.74 -7.71
C HIS A 72 6.22 -7.86 -8.51
N ARG A 73 6.15 -8.23 -9.79
CA ARG A 73 7.29 -8.22 -10.69
C ARG A 73 7.86 -6.81 -10.81
N ARG A 74 7.02 -5.80 -11.02
CA ARG A 74 7.46 -4.41 -11.12
C ARG A 74 8.11 -3.92 -9.84
N TRP A 75 7.62 -4.28 -8.66
CA TRP A 75 8.28 -3.98 -7.39
C TRP A 75 9.73 -4.48 -7.34
N ARG A 76 10.01 -5.65 -7.86
CA ARG A 76 11.37 -6.21 -7.89
C ARG A 76 12.27 -5.49 -8.91
N GLU A 77 11.74 -5.13 -10.07
CA GLU A 77 12.45 -4.34 -11.07
C GLU A 77 12.83 -2.96 -10.53
N LEU A 78 11.95 -2.36 -9.73
CA LEU A 78 12.19 -1.07 -9.09
C LEU A 78 13.34 -1.09 -8.09
N GLU A 79 13.73 -2.23 -7.52
CA GLU A 79 14.96 -2.31 -6.72
C GLU A 79 16.20 -1.97 -7.55
N THR A 80 16.24 -2.43 -8.80
CA THR A 80 17.32 -2.13 -9.74
C THR A 80 17.27 -0.66 -10.18
N VAL A 81 16.10 -0.15 -10.58
CA VAL A 81 15.91 1.24 -11.00
C VAL A 81 16.32 2.22 -9.91
N LEU A 82 15.94 1.93 -8.66
CA LEU A 82 16.19 2.80 -7.51
C LEU A 82 17.55 2.54 -6.83
N GLY A 83 18.31 1.53 -7.28
CA GLY A 83 19.60 1.15 -6.68
C GLY A 83 19.48 0.81 -5.18
N THR A 84 18.34 0.26 -4.74
CA THR A 84 18.05 0.08 -3.32
C THR A 84 17.27 -1.21 -3.07
N ALA A 85 17.83 -2.12 -2.27
CA ALA A 85 17.13 -3.32 -1.83
C ALA A 85 16.08 -2.98 -0.75
N PHE A 86 14.83 -3.25 -1.05
CA PHE A 86 13.69 -3.01 -0.16
C PHE A 86 12.68 -4.16 -0.13
N TYR A 87 12.83 -5.17 -0.96
CA TYR A 87 11.98 -6.36 -0.97
C TYR A 87 12.62 -7.50 -0.18
N ARG A 88 11.87 -8.06 0.75
CA ARG A 88 12.24 -9.25 1.52
C ARG A 88 11.32 -10.40 1.14
N ARG A 89 11.86 -11.40 0.44
CA ARG A 89 11.16 -12.62 0.06
C ARG A 89 11.09 -13.60 1.22
N VAL A 90 10.13 -13.41 2.14
CA VAL A 90 9.90 -14.28 3.30
C VAL A 90 8.69 -15.20 3.13
N GLY A 91 7.96 -15.06 2.04
CA GLY A 91 6.67 -15.71 1.83
C GLY A 91 5.54 -15.02 2.59
N VAL A 92 4.31 -15.39 2.21
CA VAL A 92 3.08 -15.03 2.93
C VAL A 92 2.27 -16.29 3.14
N VAL A 93 1.79 -16.49 4.37
CA VAL A 93 0.85 -17.55 4.72
C VAL A 93 -0.49 -16.92 5.05
N THR A 94 -1.55 -17.36 4.41
CA THR A 94 -2.90 -16.94 4.75
C THR A 94 -3.71 -18.18 5.15
N ALA A 95 -4.28 -18.15 6.34
CA ALA A 95 -5.20 -19.21 6.79
C ALA A 95 -6.60 -18.97 6.24
N TRP A 96 -7.26 -20.06 5.92
CA TRP A 96 -8.61 -20.10 5.43
C TRP A 96 -9.39 -21.21 6.12
N PRO A 97 -10.72 -21.12 6.24
CA PRO A 97 -11.56 -22.26 6.58
C PRO A 97 -11.30 -23.42 5.64
N PRO A 98 -11.26 -24.68 6.11
CA PRO A 98 -10.85 -25.83 5.30
C PRO A 98 -11.62 -26.01 3.99
N ASP A 99 -12.92 -25.69 4.00
CA ASP A 99 -13.81 -25.75 2.84
C ASP A 99 -13.45 -24.74 1.73
N ARG A 100 -12.76 -23.65 2.07
CA ARG A 100 -12.36 -22.61 1.10
C ARG A 100 -10.98 -22.83 0.47
N VAL A 101 -10.11 -23.60 1.12
CA VAL A 101 -8.71 -23.76 0.66
C VAL A 101 -8.62 -24.34 -0.75
N ALA A 102 -9.47 -25.34 -1.08
CA ALA A 102 -9.46 -25.94 -2.42
C ALA A 102 -9.76 -24.88 -3.51
N ALA A 103 -10.75 -24.03 -3.30
CA ALA A 103 -11.08 -22.96 -4.25
C ALA A 103 -9.97 -21.91 -4.37
N VAL A 104 -9.30 -21.56 -3.26
CA VAL A 104 -8.16 -20.63 -3.28
C VAL A 104 -6.97 -21.22 -4.08
N VAL A 105 -6.67 -22.50 -3.87
CA VAL A 105 -5.60 -23.20 -4.62
C VAL A 105 -5.94 -23.31 -6.10
N ALA A 106 -7.19 -23.64 -6.44
CA ALA A 106 -7.64 -23.70 -7.83
C ALA A 106 -7.53 -22.33 -8.54
N SER A 107 -7.98 -21.26 -7.86
CA SER A 107 -7.86 -19.89 -8.38
C SER A 107 -6.39 -19.46 -8.56
N ALA A 108 -5.49 -19.89 -7.67
CA ALA A 108 -4.06 -19.65 -7.82
C ALA A 108 -3.49 -20.36 -9.05
N ALA A 109 -3.84 -21.63 -9.23
CA ALA A 109 -3.39 -22.43 -10.38
C ALA A 109 -3.88 -21.84 -11.70
N GLU A 110 -5.15 -21.41 -11.80
CA GLU A 110 -5.71 -20.73 -12.97
C GLU A 110 -4.96 -19.44 -13.31
N ALA A 111 -4.48 -18.72 -12.30
CA ALA A 111 -3.67 -17.51 -12.47
C ALA A 111 -2.18 -17.80 -12.72
N GLY A 112 -1.74 -19.05 -12.72
CA GLY A 112 -0.34 -19.45 -12.86
C GLY A 112 0.53 -19.14 -11.64
N VAL A 113 -0.08 -19.05 -10.45
CA VAL A 113 0.63 -18.79 -9.19
C VAL A 113 0.86 -20.11 -8.45
N GLU A 114 2.14 -20.41 -8.20
CA GLU A 114 2.54 -21.56 -7.39
C GLU A 114 2.31 -21.27 -5.91
N VAL A 115 1.53 -22.12 -5.26
CA VAL A 115 1.24 -22.06 -3.83
C VAL A 115 1.41 -23.41 -3.18
N THR A 116 1.69 -23.42 -1.89
CA THR A 116 1.74 -24.64 -1.07
C THR A 116 0.57 -24.63 -0.09
N ARG A 117 -0.24 -25.68 -0.13
CA ARG A 117 -1.24 -25.95 0.91
C ARG A 117 -0.53 -26.37 2.19
N LEU A 118 -0.98 -25.85 3.32
CA LEU A 118 -0.48 -26.17 4.65
C LEU A 118 -1.63 -26.75 5.49
N ASP A 119 -1.40 -27.94 6.03
CA ASP A 119 -2.25 -28.51 7.05
C ASP A 119 -2.05 -27.78 8.39
N PRO A 120 -2.92 -27.95 9.40
CA PRO A 120 -2.77 -27.26 10.69
C PRO A 120 -1.38 -27.44 11.35
N ALA A 121 -0.77 -28.60 11.22
CA ALA A 121 0.57 -28.88 11.76
C ALA A 121 1.70 -28.18 10.97
N GLY A 122 1.46 -27.81 9.71
CA GLY A 122 2.42 -27.10 8.86
C GLY A 122 2.32 -25.58 8.96
N LEU A 123 1.33 -25.06 9.68
CA LEU A 123 1.19 -23.61 9.88
C LEU A 123 2.35 -23.08 10.75
N PRO A 124 2.83 -21.84 10.49
CA PRO A 124 3.84 -21.20 11.34
C PRO A 124 3.34 -21.08 12.79
N HIS A 125 4.28 -20.98 13.73
CA HIS A 125 3.96 -20.81 15.16
C HIS A 125 3.37 -19.41 15.47
N LEU A 126 2.12 -19.22 15.03
CA LEU A 126 1.30 -18.02 15.22
C LEU A 126 -0.11 -18.44 15.65
N GLY A 127 -0.90 -17.50 16.13
CA GLY A 127 -2.26 -17.75 16.58
C GLY A 127 -3.24 -17.86 15.42
N PHE A 128 -3.40 -19.04 14.86
CA PHE A 128 -4.43 -19.34 13.86
C PHE A 128 -5.72 -19.87 14.52
N PRO A 129 -6.88 -19.72 13.87
CA PRO A 129 -8.11 -20.37 14.34
C PRO A 129 -7.93 -21.89 14.44
N ALA A 130 -8.63 -22.52 15.39
CA ALA A 130 -8.57 -23.96 15.55
C ALA A 130 -9.01 -24.69 14.26
N GLY A 131 -8.23 -25.69 13.84
CA GLY A 131 -8.50 -26.47 12.63
C GLY A 131 -8.28 -25.71 11.30
N ALA A 132 -7.80 -24.48 11.33
CA ALA A 132 -7.50 -23.73 10.11
C ALA A 132 -6.45 -24.45 9.27
N THR A 133 -6.58 -24.32 7.96
CA THR A 133 -5.59 -24.72 6.97
C THR A 133 -5.04 -23.47 6.29
N GLY A 134 -3.87 -23.57 5.66
CA GLY A 134 -3.22 -22.39 5.08
C GLY A 134 -2.85 -22.58 3.62
N VAL A 135 -2.62 -21.44 2.98
CA VAL A 135 -1.99 -21.35 1.66
C VAL A 135 -0.76 -20.47 1.79
N ARG A 136 0.39 -20.97 1.34
CA ARG A 136 1.67 -20.26 1.34
C ARG A 136 2.03 -19.82 -0.07
N GLU A 137 2.20 -18.52 -0.24
CA GLU A 137 2.80 -17.90 -1.42
C GLU A 137 4.31 -17.73 -1.17
N THR A 138 5.14 -18.60 -1.75
CA THR A 138 6.60 -18.60 -1.51
C THR A 138 7.32 -17.42 -2.14
N ARG A 139 6.75 -16.86 -3.22
CA ARG A 139 7.31 -15.70 -3.94
C ARG A 139 6.86 -14.37 -3.37
N ALA A 140 5.83 -14.34 -2.53
CA ALA A 140 5.36 -13.17 -1.80
C ALA A 140 6.31 -12.77 -0.66
N GLY A 141 6.06 -11.63 -0.02
CA GLY A 141 6.94 -11.18 1.06
C GLY A 141 6.60 -9.80 1.61
N VAL A 142 7.62 -9.03 1.89
CA VAL A 142 7.52 -7.76 2.61
C VAL A 142 8.30 -6.67 1.88
N LEU A 143 7.66 -5.53 1.64
CA LEU A 143 8.33 -4.29 1.21
C LEU A 143 8.71 -3.44 2.43
N LEU A 144 9.94 -2.95 2.46
CA LEU A 144 10.43 -1.99 3.45
C LEU A 144 9.97 -0.58 3.05
N ALA A 145 8.75 -0.22 3.45
CA ALA A 145 8.01 0.91 2.93
C ALA A 145 8.77 2.24 3.00
N ARG A 146 9.40 2.56 4.15
CA ARG A 146 10.22 3.78 4.27
C ARG A 146 11.42 3.80 3.33
N ARG A 147 12.01 2.62 3.05
CA ARG A 147 13.13 2.54 2.09
C ARG A 147 12.64 2.81 0.67
N VAL A 148 11.48 2.26 0.30
CA VAL A 148 10.84 2.54 -1.00
C VAL A 148 10.63 4.04 -1.18
N LEU A 149 9.92 4.68 -0.24
CA LEU A 149 9.59 6.11 -0.36
C LEU A 149 10.82 7.00 -0.44
N ARG A 150 11.83 6.74 0.41
CA ARG A 150 13.08 7.50 0.41
C ARG A 150 13.89 7.28 -0.86
N ALA A 151 13.94 6.05 -1.39
CA ALA A 151 14.66 5.74 -2.62
C ALA A 151 13.97 6.42 -3.82
N ALA A 152 12.64 6.33 -3.92
CA ALA A 152 11.86 6.98 -4.96
C ALA A 152 12.01 8.52 -4.91
N ALA A 153 11.89 9.13 -3.73
CA ALA A 153 12.06 10.56 -3.57
C ALA A 153 13.48 11.05 -3.97
N ARG A 154 14.53 10.31 -3.58
CA ARG A 154 15.92 10.64 -3.98
C ARG A 154 16.11 10.52 -5.48
N TRP A 155 15.60 9.45 -6.09
CA TRP A 155 15.72 9.25 -7.54
C TRP A 155 15.01 10.38 -8.30
N LEU A 156 13.78 10.73 -7.90
CA LEU A 156 12.99 11.81 -8.49
C LEU A 156 13.67 13.18 -8.32
N ALA A 157 14.23 13.46 -7.15
CA ALA A 157 14.95 14.72 -6.89
C ALA A 157 16.19 14.89 -7.76
N ALA A 158 16.81 13.80 -8.20
CA ALA A 158 17.96 13.81 -9.09
C ALA A 158 17.58 13.79 -10.58
N HIS A 159 16.30 13.56 -10.92
CA HIS A 159 15.89 13.41 -12.31
C HIS A 159 15.56 14.79 -12.97
N PRO A 160 16.16 15.15 -14.12
CA PRO A 160 16.06 16.50 -14.70
C PRO A 160 14.65 16.89 -15.16
N ALA A 161 13.79 15.91 -15.45
CA ALA A 161 12.41 16.16 -15.86
C ALA A 161 11.42 16.23 -14.68
N VAL A 162 11.90 16.19 -13.42
CA VAL A 162 11.03 16.14 -12.24
C VAL A 162 11.27 17.33 -11.33
N VAL A 163 10.17 17.91 -10.84
CA VAL A 163 10.18 18.94 -9.80
C VAL A 163 9.39 18.42 -8.60
N LEU A 164 10.04 18.29 -7.45
CA LEU A 164 9.39 17.99 -6.17
C LEU A 164 9.11 19.28 -5.42
N ARG A 165 7.86 19.51 -5.05
CA ARG A 165 7.40 20.70 -4.32
C ARG A 165 6.77 20.30 -2.99
N PRO A 166 7.57 20.14 -1.92
CA PRO A 166 7.04 19.97 -0.57
C PRO A 166 6.36 21.26 -0.09
N HIS A 167 5.52 21.14 0.94
CA HIS A 167 4.79 22.24 1.57
C HIS A 167 3.90 23.05 0.60
N CYS A 168 3.39 22.38 -0.43
CA CYS A 168 2.49 22.93 -1.43
C CYS A 168 1.11 22.25 -1.33
N ALA A 169 0.22 22.83 -0.54
CA ALA A 169 -1.15 22.34 -0.41
C ALA A 169 -1.97 22.71 -1.65
N VAL A 170 -2.62 21.73 -2.25
CA VAL A 170 -3.58 21.92 -3.35
C VAL A 170 -4.97 22.14 -2.75
N THR A 171 -5.66 23.16 -3.22
CA THR A 171 -7.01 23.55 -2.76
C THR A 171 -8.10 23.19 -3.77
N ALA A 172 -7.77 23.16 -5.06
CA ALA A 172 -8.72 22.78 -6.10
C ALA A 172 -8.02 22.14 -7.31
N VAL A 173 -8.75 21.28 -7.99
CA VAL A 173 -8.35 20.69 -9.28
C VAL A 173 -9.54 20.77 -10.22
N ASP A 174 -9.38 21.43 -11.38
CA ASP A 174 -10.42 21.48 -12.41
C ASP A 174 -10.32 20.24 -13.32
N PRO A 175 -11.31 19.34 -13.30
CA PRO A 175 -11.29 18.11 -14.08
C PRO A 175 -11.28 18.33 -15.60
N ARG A 176 -11.78 19.47 -16.07
CA ARG A 176 -11.89 19.76 -17.51
C ARG A 176 -10.59 20.28 -18.09
N SER A 177 -9.93 21.20 -17.38
CA SER A 177 -8.77 21.91 -17.91
C SER A 177 -7.44 21.40 -17.39
N GLY A 178 -7.41 20.57 -16.35
CA GLY A 178 -6.17 20.15 -15.69
C GLY A 178 -5.48 21.28 -14.92
N ARG A 179 -6.23 22.33 -14.52
CA ARG A 179 -5.73 23.39 -13.64
C ARG A 179 -5.69 22.90 -12.21
N VAL A 180 -4.61 23.23 -11.51
CA VAL A 180 -4.36 22.87 -10.09
C VAL A 180 -4.11 24.17 -9.34
N GLU A 181 -4.93 24.47 -8.35
CA GLU A 181 -4.82 25.67 -7.51
C GLU A 181 -4.13 25.32 -6.18
N LEU A 182 -3.15 26.13 -5.82
CA LEU A 182 -2.41 26.01 -4.57
C LEU A 182 -2.94 26.99 -3.52
N ALA A 183 -2.79 26.65 -2.25
CA ALA A 183 -3.21 27.49 -1.12
C ALA A 183 -2.61 28.92 -1.16
N GLY A 184 -1.45 29.11 -1.80
CA GLY A 184 -0.81 30.41 -2.01
C GLY A 184 -1.33 31.21 -3.20
N GLY A 185 -2.41 30.76 -3.89
CA GLY A 185 -2.99 31.42 -5.06
C GLY A 185 -2.27 31.14 -6.39
N GLU A 186 -1.14 30.42 -6.37
CA GLU A 186 -0.50 29.96 -7.60
C GLU A 186 -1.35 28.92 -8.32
N VAL A 187 -1.38 28.99 -9.64
CA VAL A 187 -2.12 28.03 -10.49
C VAL A 187 -1.15 27.35 -11.44
N LEU A 188 -1.18 26.02 -11.44
CA LEU A 188 -0.46 25.19 -12.39
C LEU A 188 -1.40 24.65 -13.47
N SER A 189 -0.86 24.42 -14.67
CA SER A 189 -1.58 23.74 -15.76
C SER A 189 -0.80 22.52 -16.20
N ALA A 190 -1.49 21.41 -16.41
CA ALA A 190 -0.92 20.15 -16.84
C ALA A 190 -1.74 19.52 -17.97
N ASP A 191 -1.08 18.68 -18.76
CA ASP A 191 -1.75 17.86 -19.77
C ASP A 191 -2.51 16.70 -19.10
N LEU A 192 -1.97 16.22 -17.94
CA LEU A 192 -2.67 15.28 -17.07
C LEU A 192 -2.34 15.53 -15.58
N VAL A 193 -3.36 15.43 -14.74
CA VAL A 193 -3.24 15.50 -13.27
C VAL A 193 -3.64 14.18 -12.65
N LEU A 194 -2.82 13.67 -11.72
CA LEU A 194 -3.21 12.59 -10.82
C LEU A 194 -3.42 13.13 -9.40
N VAL A 195 -4.62 13.00 -8.87
CA VAL A 195 -4.87 13.21 -7.44
C VAL A 195 -4.62 11.90 -6.68
N ALA A 196 -3.51 11.84 -5.94
CA ALA A 196 -3.07 10.70 -5.13
C ALA A 196 -2.82 11.10 -3.67
N ALA A 197 -3.60 12.07 -3.15
CA ALA A 197 -3.45 12.65 -1.82
C ALA A 197 -3.98 11.75 -0.68
N GLY A 198 -4.26 10.46 -0.96
CA GLY A 198 -4.72 9.49 0.02
C GLY A 198 -6.00 9.94 0.74
N PRO A 199 -6.13 9.72 2.06
CA PRO A 199 -7.31 10.10 2.82
C PRO A 199 -7.68 11.60 2.75
N TRP A 200 -6.71 12.44 2.49
CA TRP A 200 -6.86 13.91 2.42
C TRP A 200 -7.29 14.41 1.03
N GLY A 201 -7.37 13.53 0.04
CA GLY A 201 -7.85 13.87 -1.30
C GLY A 201 -9.38 13.90 -1.46
N ARG A 202 -10.14 13.56 -0.42
CA ARG A 202 -11.61 13.42 -0.47
C ARG A 202 -12.30 14.68 -1.05
N GLU A 203 -11.93 15.84 -0.55
CA GLU A 203 -12.49 17.13 -0.96
C GLU A 203 -12.12 17.51 -2.40
N LEU A 204 -10.91 17.14 -2.83
CA LEU A 204 -10.41 17.40 -4.18
C LEU A 204 -11.08 16.49 -5.23
N VAL A 205 -11.58 15.33 -4.83
CA VAL A 205 -12.05 14.29 -5.75
C VAL A 205 -13.55 14.29 -5.93
N GLY A 206 -14.33 14.72 -4.91
CA GLY A 206 -15.79 14.72 -4.95
C GLY A 206 -16.43 13.34 -5.12
N ARG A 207 -15.71 12.26 -4.75
CA ARG A 207 -16.20 10.88 -4.83
C ARG A 207 -16.57 10.36 -3.43
N PRO A 208 -17.66 9.60 -3.30
CA PRO A 208 -18.05 9.02 -2.04
C PRO A 208 -17.06 7.91 -1.64
N VAL A 209 -16.40 8.13 -0.52
CA VAL A 209 -15.45 7.17 0.07
C VAL A 209 -15.67 7.04 1.56
N VAL A 210 -15.44 5.84 2.08
CA VAL A 210 -15.41 5.58 3.51
C VAL A 210 -13.98 5.69 4.00
N LEU A 211 -13.77 6.46 5.05
CA LEU A 211 -12.47 6.62 5.69
C LEU A 211 -12.33 5.66 6.87
N HIS A 212 -11.29 4.85 6.84
CA HIS A 212 -10.96 3.89 7.88
C HIS A 212 -9.71 4.33 8.66
N ARG A 213 -9.74 4.07 9.97
CA ARG A 213 -8.60 4.18 10.86
C ARG A 213 -8.24 2.79 11.38
N GLN A 214 -7.01 2.34 11.10
CA GLN A 214 -6.48 1.03 11.46
C GLN A 214 -5.40 1.18 12.51
N THR A 215 -5.57 0.58 13.68
CA THR A 215 -4.53 0.56 14.71
C THR A 215 -3.59 -0.62 14.52
N MET A 216 -2.30 -0.40 14.69
CA MET A 216 -1.24 -1.39 14.57
C MET A 216 -0.33 -1.35 15.79
N LEU A 217 0.08 -2.52 16.28
CA LEU A 217 1.13 -2.68 17.28
C LEU A 217 2.46 -3.01 16.64
N TYR A 218 3.51 -2.39 17.14
CA TYR A 218 4.89 -2.66 16.80
C TYR A 218 5.59 -3.26 18.01
N LEU A 219 6.13 -4.47 17.84
CA LEU A 219 6.59 -5.31 18.92
C LEU A 219 8.04 -5.73 18.68
N ARG A 220 8.78 -5.89 19.78
CA ARG A 220 10.08 -6.55 19.78
C ARG A 220 9.88 -7.98 20.26
N PRO A 221 10.21 -8.99 19.43
CA PRO A 221 10.18 -10.37 19.85
C PRO A 221 11.23 -10.63 20.94
N PRO A 222 11.00 -11.62 21.85
CA PRO A 222 12.01 -12.07 22.78
C PRO A 222 13.19 -12.73 22.05
N ASP A 223 14.41 -12.61 22.58
CA ASP A 223 15.65 -13.05 21.94
C ASP A 223 15.63 -14.53 21.52
N ARG A 224 15.02 -15.39 22.31
CA ARG A 224 14.85 -16.83 21.99
C ARG A 224 14.10 -17.08 20.68
N LEU A 225 13.24 -16.15 20.26
CA LEU A 225 12.48 -16.21 19.00
C LEU A 225 13.13 -15.43 17.86
N ALA A 226 14.22 -14.72 18.10
CA ALA A 226 14.86 -13.86 17.09
C ALA A 226 15.31 -14.66 15.86
N ARG A 227 15.80 -15.90 16.05
CA ARG A 227 16.19 -16.79 14.94
C ARG A 227 14.98 -17.16 14.08
N TRP A 228 13.87 -17.55 14.70
CA TRP A 228 12.64 -17.90 14.01
C TRP A 228 12.06 -16.71 13.22
N TRP A 229 11.99 -15.55 13.87
CA TRP A 229 11.45 -14.35 13.22
C TRP A 229 12.25 -13.85 12.01
N ARG A 230 13.55 -14.21 11.91
CA ARG A 230 14.34 -13.84 10.71
C ARG A 230 13.83 -14.46 9.43
N THR A 231 13.22 -15.63 9.49
CA THR A 231 12.72 -16.42 8.35
C THR A 231 11.21 -16.60 8.36
N ALA A 232 10.53 -16.11 9.39
CA ALA A 232 9.08 -16.19 9.50
C ALA A 232 8.40 -15.49 8.32
N PRO A 233 7.34 -16.09 7.73
CA PRO A 233 6.54 -15.44 6.70
C PRO A 233 5.70 -14.31 7.29
N ALA A 234 5.23 -13.40 6.45
CA ALA A 234 4.06 -12.61 6.81
C ALA A 234 2.83 -13.52 6.86
N ALA A 235 1.88 -13.21 7.72
CA ALA A 235 0.73 -14.07 7.91
C ALA A 235 -0.58 -13.29 8.01
N GLY A 236 -1.64 -13.86 7.48
CA GLY A 236 -3.03 -13.38 7.59
C GLY A 236 -3.97 -14.52 7.99
N GLY A 237 -5.20 -14.19 8.36
CA GLY A 237 -6.14 -15.17 8.88
C GLY A 237 -5.80 -15.58 10.31
N LEU A 238 -5.17 -14.70 11.10
CA LEU A 238 -4.76 -14.91 12.48
C LEU A 238 -5.86 -14.50 13.47
N GLY A 239 -5.67 -14.89 14.72
CA GLY A 239 -6.62 -14.68 15.80
C GLY A 239 -7.75 -15.71 15.79
N ALA A 240 -8.54 -15.75 16.85
CA ALA A 240 -9.64 -16.70 16.96
C ALA A 240 -10.72 -16.48 15.87
N ASP A 241 -10.88 -15.24 15.41
CA ASP A 241 -11.84 -14.84 14.38
C ASP A 241 -11.25 -14.87 12.95
N GLY A 242 -9.97 -15.19 12.78
CA GLY A 242 -9.29 -15.22 11.48
C GLY A 242 -9.12 -13.84 10.82
N ARG A 243 -9.28 -12.74 11.55
CA ARG A 243 -9.29 -11.37 10.98
C ARG A 243 -8.01 -10.60 11.25
N ALA A 244 -7.06 -11.19 11.95
CA ALA A 244 -5.80 -10.55 12.27
C ALA A 244 -4.67 -10.95 11.30
N TRP A 245 -3.60 -10.16 11.35
CA TRP A 245 -2.43 -10.37 10.51
C TRP A 245 -1.14 -9.93 11.20
N ALA A 246 -0.02 -10.49 10.73
CA ALA A 246 1.31 -10.20 11.23
C ALA A 246 2.30 -9.99 10.08
N VAL A 247 3.21 -9.01 10.25
CA VAL A 247 4.32 -8.76 9.32
C VAL A 247 5.63 -8.90 10.10
N PRO A 248 6.51 -9.85 9.72
CA PRO A 248 7.69 -10.19 10.49
C PRO A 248 8.72 -9.05 10.52
N PRO A 249 9.50 -8.93 11.61
CA PRO A 249 10.59 -7.98 11.70
C PRO A 249 11.71 -8.32 10.71
N GLY A 250 12.56 -7.34 10.41
CA GLY A 250 13.79 -7.53 9.64
C GLY A 250 14.10 -6.37 8.74
N GLY A 251 15.38 -6.21 8.37
CA GLY A 251 15.83 -5.03 7.64
C GLY A 251 15.73 -3.73 8.46
N GLY A 252 15.80 -3.82 9.78
CA GLY A 252 15.68 -2.69 10.69
C GLY A 252 14.23 -2.35 11.08
N THR A 253 13.28 -3.31 10.92
CA THR A 253 11.87 -3.13 11.31
C THR A 253 11.50 -3.97 12.52
N LEU A 254 10.44 -3.57 13.21
CA LEU A 254 9.81 -4.32 14.30
C LEU A 254 8.79 -5.33 13.74
N LEU A 255 8.40 -6.31 14.55
CA LEU A 255 7.20 -7.10 14.27
C LEU A 255 5.99 -6.16 14.30
N LYS A 256 5.12 -6.28 13.32
CA LYS A 256 3.88 -5.52 13.26
C LYS A 256 2.67 -6.46 13.22
N ILE A 257 1.70 -6.21 14.08
CA ILE A 257 0.42 -6.92 14.09
C ILE A 257 -0.75 -5.96 14.02
N SER A 258 -1.87 -6.42 13.48
CA SER A 258 -3.15 -5.74 13.51
C SER A 258 -4.30 -6.73 13.26
N SER A 259 -5.53 -6.24 13.39
CA SER A 259 -6.76 -6.99 13.10
C SER A 259 -7.83 -6.04 12.58
N ASP A 260 -8.73 -6.55 11.74
CA ASP A 260 -9.92 -5.80 11.34
C ASP A 260 -10.81 -5.45 12.55
N ALA A 261 -10.68 -6.18 13.67
CA ALA A 261 -11.39 -5.88 14.92
C ALA A 261 -11.00 -4.52 15.54
N VAL A 262 -9.86 -3.96 15.15
CA VAL A 262 -9.39 -2.62 15.57
C VAL A 262 -9.36 -1.64 14.39
N CYS A 263 -10.06 -1.97 13.32
CA CYS A 263 -10.36 -1.07 12.20
C CYS A 263 -11.72 -0.41 12.43
N ARG A 264 -11.81 0.88 12.21
CA ARG A 264 -13.06 1.64 12.39
C ARG A 264 -13.21 2.75 11.37
N GLU A 265 -14.44 3.05 11.04
CA GLU A 265 -14.78 4.21 10.24
C GLU A 265 -14.62 5.49 11.08
N VAL A 266 -14.11 6.54 10.44
CA VAL A 266 -13.90 7.85 11.07
C VAL A 266 -14.30 8.96 10.10
N ALA A 267 -14.72 10.10 10.64
CA ALA A 267 -15.16 11.23 9.84
C ALA A 267 -13.96 12.00 9.22
N ALA A 268 -12.83 12.09 9.92
CA ALA A 268 -11.65 12.83 9.50
C ALA A 268 -10.36 12.05 9.74
N ALA A 269 -9.34 12.33 8.92
CA ALA A 269 -8.01 11.71 9.03
C ALA A 269 -7.10 12.36 10.09
N ASP A 270 -7.42 13.56 10.51
CA ASP A 270 -6.59 14.39 11.39
C ASP A 270 -6.95 14.27 12.89
N CYS A 271 -7.67 13.21 13.27
CA CYS A 271 -7.92 12.88 14.68
C CYS A 271 -6.61 12.43 15.35
N ALA A 272 -5.69 13.38 15.58
CA ALA A 272 -4.36 13.10 16.14
C ALA A 272 -4.40 12.64 17.60
N ASP A 273 -5.43 13.04 18.36
CA ASP A 273 -5.47 12.96 19.83
C ASP A 273 -6.28 11.77 20.37
N GLU A 274 -6.66 10.80 19.51
CA GLU A 274 -7.32 9.62 20.03
C GLU A 274 -6.33 8.71 20.76
N ASP A 275 -6.64 8.40 22.02
CA ASP A 275 -5.88 7.43 22.78
C ASP A 275 -5.88 6.06 22.07
N GLN A 276 -4.69 5.55 21.77
CA GLN A 276 -4.51 4.26 21.12
C GLN A 276 -4.46 3.09 22.12
N ALA A 277 -4.38 3.35 23.42
CA ALA A 277 -4.22 2.32 24.45
C ALA A 277 -5.36 1.28 24.46
N PRO A 278 -6.66 1.65 24.40
CA PRO A 278 -7.76 0.67 24.38
C PRO A 278 -7.71 -0.23 23.15
N TRP A 279 -7.32 0.30 22.00
CA TRP A 279 -7.19 -0.46 20.76
C TRP A 279 -5.97 -1.37 20.76
N ALA A 280 -4.86 -0.90 21.37
CA ALA A 280 -3.65 -1.71 21.56
C ALA A 280 -3.91 -2.90 22.49
N GLU A 281 -4.63 -2.69 23.60
CA GLU A 281 -5.04 -3.75 24.51
C GLU A 281 -5.93 -4.79 23.83
N ARG A 282 -6.97 -4.34 23.12
CA ARG A 282 -7.85 -5.22 22.35
C ARG A 282 -7.09 -6.05 21.33
N LEU A 283 -6.11 -5.45 20.64
CA LEU A 283 -5.30 -6.15 19.67
C LEU A 283 -4.34 -7.16 20.34
N ALA A 284 -3.79 -6.84 21.50
CA ALA A 284 -2.98 -7.77 22.27
C ALA A 284 -3.77 -9.04 22.68
N LEU A 285 -5.07 -8.88 22.98
CA LEU A 285 -5.97 -9.99 23.34
C LEU A 285 -6.49 -10.77 22.12
N ALA A 286 -6.26 -10.33 20.89
CA ALA A 286 -6.78 -10.98 19.68
C ALA A 286 -6.16 -12.35 19.35
N GLY A 287 -5.27 -12.87 20.18
CA GLY A 287 -4.69 -14.21 20.00
C GLY A 287 -3.76 -14.36 18.78
N VAL A 288 -3.21 -13.27 18.27
CA VAL A 288 -2.32 -13.26 17.08
C VAL A 288 -0.99 -13.94 17.33
N LEU A 289 -0.48 -13.78 18.55
CA LEU A 289 0.82 -14.32 18.98
C LEU A 289 0.62 -15.26 20.17
N PRO A 290 1.13 -16.48 20.12
CA PRO A 290 1.30 -17.28 21.32
C PRO A 290 2.21 -16.53 22.30
N ASP A 291 1.87 -16.55 23.58
CA ASP A 291 2.64 -15.90 24.65
C ASP A 291 2.90 -14.39 24.38
N VAL A 292 1.90 -13.64 23.89
CA VAL A 292 2.04 -12.21 23.58
C VAL A 292 2.66 -11.38 24.70
N GLY A 293 2.43 -11.74 25.97
CA GLY A 293 3.03 -11.09 27.14
C GLY A 293 4.56 -11.15 27.22
N ARG A 294 5.20 -11.96 26.38
CA ARG A 294 6.69 -12.03 26.28
C ARG A 294 7.25 -11.08 25.22
N TYR A 295 6.41 -10.42 24.46
CA TYR A 295 6.82 -9.43 23.46
C TYR A 295 6.79 -8.03 24.08
N THR A 296 7.81 -7.23 23.80
CA THR A 296 7.81 -5.83 24.24
C THR A 296 7.04 -4.98 23.25
N VAL A 297 5.97 -4.35 23.68
CA VAL A 297 5.27 -3.31 22.88
C VAL A 297 6.16 -2.08 22.80
N VAL A 298 6.54 -1.71 21.58
CA VAL A 298 7.41 -0.55 21.32
C VAL A 298 6.58 0.68 20.93
N ALA A 299 5.50 0.47 20.17
CA ALA A 299 4.61 1.54 19.75
C ALA A 299 3.23 1.00 19.35
N ALA A 300 2.21 1.82 19.53
CA ALA A 300 0.93 1.72 18.87
C ALA A 300 0.80 2.89 17.90
N ARG A 301 0.31 2.64 16.67
CA ARG A 301 0.10 3.68 15.66
C ARG A 301 -1.18 3.45 14.90
N ALA A 302 -1.86 4.54 14.56
CA ALA A 302 -2.96 4.52 13.61
C ALA A 302 -2.47 4.84 12.19
N CYS A 303 -3.15 4.25 11.22
CA CYS A 303 -2.99 4.54 9.79
C CYS A 303 -4.38 4.74 9.20
N HIS A 304 -4.52 5.68 8.29
CA HIS A 304 -5.79 5.92 7.60
C HIS A 304 -5.73 5.39 6.17
N TYR A 305 -6.87 4.88 5.68
CA TYR A 305 -7.05 4.52 4.29
C TYR A 305 -8.52 4.70 3.88
N THR A 306 -8.77 4.74 2.60
CA THR A 306 -10.12 4.90 2.05
C THR A 306 -10.55 3.67 1.27
N THR A 307 -11.83 3.34 1.37
CA THR A 307 -12.52 2.43 0.47
C THR A 307 -13.58 3.18 -0.31
N ASP A 308 -13.87 2.73 -1.50
CA ASP A 308 -15.01 3.18 -2.29
C ASP A 308 -16.31 2.87 -1.54
N ALA A 309 -17.21 3.84 -1.41
CA ALA A 309 -18.41 3.69 -0.59
C ALA A 309 -19.43 2.70 -1.17
N GLU A 310 -19.39 2.48 -2.48
CA GLU A 310 -20.31 1.57 -3.17
C GLU A 310 -19.77 0.14 -3.19
N THR A 311 -18.50 -0.03 -3.54
CA THR A 311 -17.90 -1.36 -3.75
C THR A 311 -17.12 -1.89 -2.56
N GLY A 312 -16.81 -1.04 -1.56
CA GLY A 312 -15.91 -1.36 -0.46
C GLY A 312 -14.45 -1.55 -0.86
N GLY A 313 -14.13 -1.38 -2.15
CA GLY A 313 -12.83 -1.70 -2.72
C GLY A 313 -11.95 -0.49 -3.00
N ALA A 314 -11.01 -0.71 -3.92
CA ALA A 314 -10.10 0.31 -4.43
C ALA A 314 -10.69 0.98 -5.68
N GLN A 315 -10.51 2.29 -5.82
CA GLN A 315 -10.99 3.04 -6.97
C GLN A 315 -9.89 3.92 -7.57
N LEU A 316 -9.65 3.75 -8.87
CA LEU A 316 -8.93 4.70 -9.72
C LEU A 316 -9.94 5.26 -10.72
N ALA A 317 -10.31 6.52 -10.59
CA ALA A 317 -11.34 7.15 -11.37
C ALA A 317 -10.79 8.22 -12.31
N ARG A 318 -11.30 8.28 -13.54
CA ARG A 318 -11.13 9.42 -14.43
C ARG A 318 -12.21 10.44 -14.10
N LEU A 319 -11.82 11.61 -13.61
CA LEU A 319 -12.74 12.68 -13.21
C LEU A 319 -13.11 13.61 -14.38
N GLY A 320 -12.30 13.62 -15.41
CA GLY A 320 -12.47 14.42 -16.62
C GLY A 320 -11.39 14.11 -17.65
N PRO A 321 -11.31 14.84 -18.76
CA PRO A 321 -10.33 14.56 -19.81
C PRO A 321 -8.88 14.63 -19.32
N ALA A 322 -8.59 15.55 -18.39
CA ALA A 322 -7.23 15.83 -17.91
C ALA A 322 -6.95 15.33 -16.49
N VAL A 323 -7.91 14.78 -15.75
CA VAL A 323 -7.75 14.47 -14.33
C VAL A 323 -8.14 13.03 -13.99
N TRP A 324 -7.21 12.36 -13.31
CA TRP A 324 -7.41 11.05 -12.68
C TRP A 324 -7.27 11.18 -11.17
N ALA A 325 -7.96 10.32 -10.43
CA ALA A 325 -7.88 10.29 -8.99
C ALA A 325 -7.81 8.85 -8.44
N ARG A 326 -6.87 8.61 -7.55
CA ARG A 326 -6.87 7.43 -6.68
C ARG A 326 -7.72 7.74 -5.45
N ALA A 327 -9.04 7.74 -5.61
CA ALA A 327 -10.00 8.13 -4.58
C ALA A 327 -9.99 7.18 -3.39
N ALA A 328 -9.89 5.87 -3.66
CA ALA A 328 -9.84 4.83 -2.64
C ALA A 328 -8.72 3.83 -2.92
N CYS A 329 -7.98 3.41 -1.88
CA CYS A 329 -6.92 2.43 -2.03
C CYS A 329 -7.35 1.00 -1.61
N GLY A 330 -8.49 0.84 -0.93
CA GLY A 330 -9.02 -0.46 -0.51
C GLY A 330 -8.06 -1.24 0.40
N GLY A 331 -7.21 -0.57 1.18
CA GLY A 331 -6.17 -1.21 1.99
C GLY A 331 -4.99 -1.79 1.18
N THR A 332 -5.03 -1.79 -0.16
CA THR A 332 -4.02 -2.40 -1.04
C THR A 332 -3.07 -1.39 -1.69
N GLY A 333 -3.15 -0.12 -1.29
CA GLY A 333 -2.48 1.00 -1.98
C GLY A 333 -0.99 0.79 -2.24
N PHE A 334 -0.25 0.19 -1.31
CA PHE A 334 1.16 -0.10 -1.49
C PHE A 334 1.37 -1.22 -2.54
N ALA A 335 0.72 -2.35 -2.37
CA ALA A 335 0.89 -3.51 -3.25
C ALA A 335 0.49 -3.19 -4.70
N SER A 336 -0.61 -2.43 -4.90
CA SER A 336 -1.16 -2.09 -6.21
C SER A 336 -0.58 -0.80 -6.84
N ALA A 337 0.30 -0.08 -6.16
CA ALA A 337 0.84 1.19 -6.66
C ALA A 337 1.48 1.10 -8.06
N PRO A 338 2.23 0.03 -8.43
CA PRO A 338 2.76 -0.11 -9.78
C PRO A 338 1.66 -0.20 -10.86
N LEU A 339 0.52 -0.83 -10.55
CA LEU A 339 -0.60 -0.94 -11.51
C LEU A 339 -1.23 0.43 -11.77
N VAL A 340 -1.39 1.23 -10.72
CA VAL A 340 -1.90 2.61 -10.84
C VAL A 340 -0.92 3.44 -11.66
N ALA A 341 0.37 3.37 -11.36
CA ALA A 341 1.39 4.10 -12.09
C ALA A 341 1.40 3.74 -13.58
N GLY A 342 1.36 2.45 -13.92
CA GLY A 342 1.30 1.99 -15.32
C GLY A 342 0.06 2.52 -16.03
N ARG A 343 -1.12 2.42 -15.40
CA ARG A 343 -2.37 2.94 -16.01
C ARG A 343 -2.33 4.45 -16.25
N ILE A 344 -1.68 5.21 -15.37
CA ILE A 344 -1.54 6.67 -15.57
C ILE A 344 -0.54 6.96 -16.68
N VAL A 345 0.57 6.23 -16.81
CA VAL A 345 1.49 6.36 -17.94
C VAL A 345 0.79 6.12 -19.26
N ASP A 346 -0.05 5.07 -19.36
CA ASP A 346 -0.85 4.81 -20.56
C ASP A 346 -1.75 6.00 -20.88
N ALA A 347 -2.46 6.55 -19.87
CA ALA A 347 -3.33 7.71 -20.05
C ALA A 347 -2.56 8.98 -20.47
N VAL A 348 -1.35 9.20 -19.94
CA VAL A 348 -0.49 10.32 -20.35
C VAL A 348 -0.04 10.16 -21.80
N THR A 349 0.30 8.93 -22.20
CA THR A 349 0.72 8.63 -23.58
C THR A 349 -0.43 8.89 -24.57
N GLU A 350 -1.67 8.49 -24.22
CA GLU A 350 -2.87 8.78 -25.00
C GLU A 350 -3.10 10.28 -25.22
N VAL A 351 -2.82 11.12 -24.21
CA VAL A 351 -2.97 12.59 -24.29
C VAL A 351 -1.82 13.24 -25.09
N ALA A 352 -0.63 12.60 -25.09
CA ALA A 352 0.57 13.11 -25.78
C ALA A 352 0.63 12.73 -27.27
N ALA A 353 -0.18 11.77 -27.71
CA ALA A 353 -0.29 11.32 -29.10
C ALA A 353 -1.12 12.26 -29.94
#